data_56e589f8aef116b9c5b6cf64b6888da6
#
_entry.id   56e589f8aef116b9c5b6cf64b6888da6
#
_cell.length_a   1.000
_cell.length_b   1.000
_cell.length_c   1.000
_cell.angle_alpha   90.00
_cell.angle_beta   90.00
_cell.angle_gamma   90.00
#
_symmetry.space_group_name_H-M   'P 1'
#
loop_
_entity.id
_entity.type
_entity.pdbx_description
1 polymer ?
#
loop_
_entity_poly.entity_id
_entity_poly.type
_entity_poly.pdbx_seq_one_letter_code
_entity_poly.pdbx_strand_id
1 'polypeptide(L)'
;MTAPDDLELLRAVEDSLNKRWPEAKIDPTLDRIAALVDALGSPQLSYPTIHIGGTNGKTTTSRMIDALMAKLDYRTGRFTSPHLESVLERISIKGAPISASGFVATYNDIALYLDLIDSRQPHPLSFFEVLTAMAFVAFAEFPIDIGIIEVGMGGEWDSTNVLSPSVSVITPIGMDHAAYLGNTVEEIARTKAGIIKPESHVV
;
A
#
# COMPACT_ATOMS: atom_id res chain seq x y z
N MET A 1 20.78 10.68 -12.21
CA MET A 1 20.10 11.90 -12.73
C MET A 1 18.90 11.40 -13.51
N THR A 2 17.70 11.83 -13.16
CA THR A 2 16.46 11.48 -13.87
C THR A 2 16.45 12.24 -15.20
N ALA A 3 16.09 11.56 -16.30
CA ALA A 3 16.00 12.23 -17.60
C ALA A 3 14.84 13.27 -17.58
N PRO A 4 14.95 14.39 -18.31
CA PRO A 4 13.87 15.39 -18.38
C PRO A 4 12.51 14.77 -18.79
N ASP A 5 12.51 13.83 -19.69
CA ASP A 5 11.32 13.10 -20.16
C ASP A 5 10.67 12.26 -19.04
N ASP A 6 11.46 11.65 -18.17
CA ASP A 6 10.94 10.86 -17.05
C ASP A 6 10.17 11.72 -16.04
N LEU A 7 10.58 12.98 -15.84
CA LEU A 7 9.89 13.90 -14.92
C LEU A 7 8.56 14.40 -15.52
N GLU A 8 8.49 14.59 -16.81
CA GLU A 8 7.25 14.97 -17.49
C GLU A 8 6.24 13.81 -17.43
N LEU A 9 6.69 12.59 -17.72
CA LEU A 9 5.87 11.38 -17.61
C LEU A 9 5.39 11.14 -16.17
N LEU A 10 6.27 11.33 -15.17
CA LEU A 10 5.89 11.24 -13.77
C LEU A 10 4.77 12.23 -13.43
N ARG A 11 4.89 13.48 -13.81
CA ARG A 11 3.84 14.50 -13.59
C ARG A 11 2.52 14.10 -14.24
N ALA A 12 2.54 13.56 -15.46
CA ALA A 12 1.34 13.09 -16.13
C ALA A 12 0.65 11.94 -15.35
N VAL A 13 1.43 11.03 -14.78
CA VAL A 13 0.91 9.95 -13.92
C VAL A 13 0.37 10.52 -12.61
N GLU A 14 1.10 11.44 -11.95
CA GLU A 14 0.62 12.11 -10.72
C GLU A 14 -0.70 12.85 -10.98
N ASP A 15 -0.83 13.56 -12.09
CA ASP A 15 -2.06 14.26 -12.49
C ASP A 15 -3.22 13.27 -12.72
N SER A 16 -2.94 12.10 -13.29
CA SER A 16 -3.93 11.04 -13.48
C SER A 16 -4.39 10.46 -12.14
N LEU A 17 -3.46 10.20 -11.22
CA LEU A 17 -3.73 9.72 -9.88
C LEU A 17 -4.54 10.74 -9.07
N ASN A 18 -4.18 12.03 -9.14
CA ASN A 18 -4.86 13.11 -8.41
C ASN A 18 -6.31 13.38 -8.90
N LYS A 19 -6.65 12.96 -10.11
CA LYS A 19 -8.04 13.03 -10.63
C LYS A 19 -8.93 11.90 -10.12
N ARG A 20 -8.34 10.86 -9.51
CA ARG A 20 -9.10 9.73 -8.98
C ARG A 20 -9.86 10.09 -7.72
N TRP A 21 -10.72 9.20 -7.27
CA TRP A 21 -11.40 9.33 -5.98
C TRP A 21 -10.38 9.59 -4.87
N PRO A 22 -10.50 10.72 -4.15
CA PRO A 22 -9.48 11.12 -3.18
C PRO A 22 -9.43 10.16 -1.98
N GLU A 23 -8.22 9.90 -1.47
CA GLU A 23 -8.02 9.00 -0.32
C GLU A 23 -8.72 9.47 0.97
N ALA A 24 -9.02 10.76 1.09
CA ALA A 24 -9.78 11.31 2.22
C ALA A 24 -11.29 10.95 2.18
N LYS A 25 -11.80 10.53 1.03
CA LYS A 25 -13.20 10.12 0.87
C LYS A 25 -13.30 8.60 0.99
N ILE A 26 -13.55 8.13 2.20
CA ILE A 26 -13.55 6.72 2.54
C ILE A 26 -14.83 6.04 2.04
N ASP A 27 -14.66 4.93 1.34
CA ASP A 27 -15.70 3.95 1.03
C ASP A 27 -15.18 2.57 1.47
N PRO A 28 -15.57 2.08 2.67
CA PRO A 28 -14.97 0.92 3.33
C PRO A 28 -15.32 -0.39 2.61
N THR A 29 -14.58 -0.74 1.57
CA THR A 29 -14.72 -2.01 0.86
C THR A 29 -13.37 -2.48 0.33
N LEU A 30 -13.20 -3.80 0.23
CA LEU A 30 -12.08 -4.43 -0.45
C LEU A 30 -12.41 -4.83 -1.89
N ASP A 31 -13.66 -4.71 -2.33
CA ASP A 31 -14.14 -5.30 -3.59
C ASP A 31 -13.37 -4.75 -4.81
N ARG A 32 -13.11 -3.44 -4.84
CA ARG A 32 -12.42 -2.80 -5.96
C ARG A 32 -10.97 -3.22 -6.05
N ILE A 33 -10.23 -3.11 -4.94
CA ILE A 33 -8.82 -3.51 -4.91
C ILE A 33 -8.66 -5.01 -5.10
N ALA A 34 -9.54 -5.83 -4.53
CA ALA A 34 -9.52 -7.27 -4.72
C ALA A 34 -9.72 -7.65 -6.19
N ALA A 35 -10.70 -7.03 -6.87
CA ALA A 35 -10.93 -7.24 -8.29
C ALA A 35 -9.73 -6.82 -9.15
N LEU A 36 -9.05 -5.71 -8.79
CA LEU A 36 -7.86 -5.25 -9.50
C LEU A 36 -6.70 -6.22 -9.33
N VAL A 37 -6.36 -6.61 -8.09
CA VAL A 37 -5.21 -7.50 -7.85
C VAL A 37 -5.47 -8.91 -8.41
N ASP A 38 -6.72 -9.39 -8.42
CA ASP A 38 -7.10 -10.64 -9.07
C ASP A 38 -6.87 -10.57 -10.59
N ALA A 39 -7.31 -9.49 -11.23
CA ALA A 39 -7.08 -9.26 -12.65
C ALA A 39 -5.59 -9.16 -13.01
N LEU A 40 -4.75 -8.66 -12.09
CA LEU A 40 -3.29 -8.57 -12.21
C LEU A 40 -2.57 -9.90 -11.88
N GLY A 41 -3.29 -10.97 -11.57
CA GLY A 41 -2.72 -12.28 -11.22
C GLY A 41 -2.22 -12.38 -9.78
N SER A 42 -2.77 -11.57 -8.88
CA SER A 42 -2.50 -11.57 -7.44
C SER A 42 -1.00 -11.34 -7.08
N PRO A 43 -0.37 -10.27 -7.58
CA PRO A 43 1.06 -10.02 -7.38
C PRO A 43 1.47 -9.96 -5.91
N GLN A 44 0.57 -9.52 -5.01
CA GLN A 44 0.78 -9.41 -3.57
C GLN A 44 1.01 -10.77 -2.87
N LEU A 45 0.71 -11.87 -3.53
CA LEU A 45 0.91 -13.23 -3.00
C LEU A 45 2.24 -13.87 -3.44
N SER A 46 3.03 -13.20 -4.27
CA SER A 46 4.27 -13.75 -4.82
C SER A 46 5.49 -13.63 -3.89
N TYR A 47 5.36 -12.94 -2.76
CA TYR A 47 6.41 -12.73 -1.77
C TYR A 47 5.82 -12.68 -0.35
N PRO A 48 6.61 -13.05 0.70
CA PRO A 48 6.17 -12.92 2.08
C PRO A 48 6.04 -11.45 2.48
N THR A 49 5.09 -11.13 3.37
CA THR A 49 4.83 -9.76 3.80
C THR A 49 4.77 -9.62 5.32
N ILE A 50 5.16 -8.45 5.81
CA ILE A 50 4.92 -7.92 7.15
C ILE A 50 3.89 -6.81 6.99
N HIS A 51 2.72 -6.95 7.61
CA HIS A 51 1.63 -5.98 7.53
C HIS A 51 1.54 -5.19 8.84
N ILE A 52 1.59 -3.86 8.76
CA ILE A 52 1.75 -3.00 9.94
C ILE A 52 0.55 -2.09 10.10
N GLY A 53 -0.25 -2.33 11.14
CA GLY A 53 -1.38 -1.50 11.57
C GLY A 53 -1.11 -0.78 12.89
N GLY A 54 -2.01 0.13 13.25
CA GLY A 54 -1.94 0.88 14.50
C GLY A 54 -2.32 2.35 14.33
N THR A 55 -2.31 3.11 15.41
CA THR A 55 -2.57 4.56 15.35
C THR A 55 -1.26 5.32 15.17
N ASN A 56 -0.30 5.11 16.05
CA ASN A 56 0.96 5.84 16.06
C ASN A 56 2.15 4.91 15.81
N GLY A 57 3.17 5.40 15.10
CA GLY A 57 4.43 4.70 14.94
C GLY A 57 4.49 3.71 13.78
N LYS A 58 3.44 3.53 12.97
CA LYS A 58 3.44 2.64 11.81
C LYS A 58 4.63 2.88 10.88
N THR A 59 4.77 4.12 10.38
CA THR A 59 5.85 4.50 9.45
C THR A 59 7.25 4.35 10.07
N THR A 60 7.38 4.68 11.35
CA THR A 60 8.65 4.50 12.07
C THR A 60 8.99 3.02 12.18
N THR A 61 8.02 2.19 12.57
CA THR A 61 8.18 0.73 12.68
C THR A 61 8.51 0.11 11.33
N SER A 62 7.81 0.51 10.25
CA SER A 62 8.09 0.01 8.91
C SER A 62 9.51 0.34 8.44
N ARG A 63 10.00 1.56 8.72
CA ARG A 63 11.38 1.98 8.42
C ARG A 63 12.43 1.22 9.25
N MET A 64 12.14 0.96 10.52
CA MET A 64 13.03 0.17 11.39
C MET A 64 13.14 -1.28 10.89
N ILE A 65 12.00 -1.91 10.56
CA ILE A 65 11.98 -3.28 10.01
C ILE A 65 12.73 -3.33 8.68
N ASP A 66 12.47 -2.37 7.76
CA ASP A 66 13.16 -2.26 6.49
C ASP A 66 14.70 -2.21 6.67
N ALA A 67 15.18 -1.33 7.56
CA ALA A 67 16.61 -1.20 7.84
C ALA A 67 17.22 -2.46 8.46
N LEU A 68 16.49 -3.15 9.37
CA LEU A 68 16.95 -4.39 9.99
C LEU A 68 17.00 -5.54 8.97
N MET A 69 15.97 -5.69 8.14
CA MET A 69 15.92 -6.73 7.11
C MET A 69 16.99 -6.50 6.04
N ALA A 70 17.20 -5.24 5.62
CA ALA A 70 18.28 -4.89 4.70
C ALA A 70 19.67 -5.19 5.27
N LYS A 71 19.86 -5.04 6.60
CA LYS A 71 21.11 -5.39 7.28
C LYS A 71 21.35 -6.90 7.36
N LEU A 72 20.29 -7.69 7.24
CA LEU A 72 20.33 -9.14 7.12
C LEU A 72 20.38 -9.62 5.65
N ASP A 73 20.74 -8.71 4.73
CA ASP A 73 20.89 -8.95 3.30
C ASP A 73 19.60 -9.32 2.55
N TYR A 74 18.41 -9.05 3.14
CA TYR A 74 17.14 -9.20 2.43
C TYR A 74 16.90 -8.02 1.47
N ARG A 75 16.40 -8.34 0.29
CA ARG A 75 15.88 -7.34 -0.66
C ARG A 75 14.48 -6.94 -0.20
N THR A 76 14.36 -5.75 0.33
CA THR A 76 13.10 -5.26 0.90
C THR A 76 12.30 -4.45 -0.13
N GLY A 77 10.96 -4.60 -0.08
CA GLY A 77 10.00 -3.66 -0.63
C GLY A 77 9.23 -3.02 0.54
N ARG A 78 9.08 -1.70 0.56
CA ARG A 78 8.32 -1.03 1.61
C ARG A 78 7.28 -0.09 1.02
N PHE A 79 6.03 -0.24 1.48
CA PHE A 79 4.91 0.64 1.15
C PHE A 79 4.49 1.42 2.39
N THR A 80 4.42 2.75 2.29
CA THR A 80 4.07 3.66 3.39
C THR A 80 3.16 4.80 2.92
N SER A 81 2.42 5.40 3.86
CA SER A 81 1.58 6.58 3.61
C SER A 81 1.45 7.47 4.85
N PRO A 82 1.21 8.79 4.67
CA PRO A 82 1.34 9.52 3.41
C PRO A 82 2.81 9.77 3.03
N HIS A 83 3.07 10.38 1.88
CA HIS A 83 4.38 10.93 1.52
C HIS A 83 4.54 12.35 2.09
N LEU A 84 5.78 12.82 2.18
CA LEU A 84 6.11 14.17 2.66
C LEU A 84 6.38 15.14 1.50
N GLU A 85 7.20 14.73 0.54
CA GLU A 85 7.63 15.57 -0.58
C GLU A 85 7.23 14.99 -1.93
N SER A 86 7.33 13.67 -2.10
CA SER A 86 7.12 13.00 -3.39
C SER A 86 6.35 11.71 -3.24
N VAL A 87 5.42 11.47 -4.17
CA VAL A 87 4.65 10.20 -4.25
C VAL A 87 5.56 8.98 -4.34
N LEU A 88 6.75 9.12 -4.88
CA LEU A 88 7.76 8.06 -5.00
C LEU A 88 8.19 7.48 -3.64
N GLU A 89 8.09 8.27 -2.56
CA GLU A 89 8.41 7.83 -1.19
C GLU A 89 7.51 6.69 -0.71
N ARG A 90 6.30 6.61 -1.26
CA ARG A 90 5.31 5.60 -0.85
C ARG A 90 5.73 4.18 -1.22
N ILE A 91 6.52 4.03 -2.29
CA ILE A 91 7.04 2.74 -2.76
C ILE A 91 8.56 2.78 -2.69
N SER A 92 9.15 2.02 -1.78
CA SER A 92 10.61 1.94 -1.65
C SER A 92 11.07 0.51 -1.95
N ILE A 93 12.20 0.39 -2.65
CA ILE A 93 12.82 -0.89 -3.00
C ILE A 93 14.28 -0.83 -2.54
N LYS A 94 14.69 -1.81 -1.72
CA LYS A 94 16.03 -1.85 -1.12
C LYS A 94 16.38 -0.54 -0.38
N GLY A 95 15.42 -0.01 0.38
CA GLY A 95 15.61 1.18 1.20
C GLY A 95 15.58 2.52 0.46
N ALA A 96 15.43 2.55 -0.87
CA ALA A 96 15.35 3.76 -1.67
C ALA A 96 13.95 3.92 -2.29
N PRO A 97 13.42 5.15 -2.44
CA PRO A 97 12.21 5.39 -3.22
C PRO A 97 12.34 4.82 -4.63
N ILE A 98 11.24 4.32 -5.18
CA ILE A 98 11.18 3.89 -6.58
C ILE A 98 11.61 5.02 -7.52
N SER A 99 12.31 4.71 -8.60
CA SER A 99 12.68 5.73 -9.59
C SER A 99 11.45 6.27 -10.33
N ALA A 100 11.53 7.49 -10.85
CA ALA A 100 10.45 8.07 -11.66
C ALA A 100 10.07 7.17 -12.84
N SER A 101 11.05 6.65 -13.56
CA SER A 101 10.83 5.70 -14.66
C SER A 101 10.19 4.39 -14.19
N GLY A 102 10.61 3.85 -13.04
CA GLY A 102 10.00 2.64 -12.46
C GLY A 102 8.55 2.87 -12.04
N PHE A 103 8.25 4.03 -11.43
CA PHE A 103 6.89 4.40 -11.05
C PHE A 103 5.97 4.53 -12.27
N VAL A 104 6.44 5.22 -13.32
CA VAL A 104 5.70 5.36 -14.59
C VAL A 104 5.49 4.01 -15.26
N ALA A 105 6.52 3.17 -15.33
CA ALA A 105 6.40 1.82 -15.89
C ALA A 105 5.33 1.01 -15.15
N THR A 106 5.42 0.93 -13.83
CA THR A 106 4.44 0.21 -13.00
C THR A 106 3.01 0.74 -13.17
N TYR A 107 2.83 2.07 -13.30
CA TYR A 107 1.51 2.63 -13.58
C TYR A 107 0.98 2.20 -14.95
N ASN A 108 1.83 2.22 -15.99
CA ASN A 108 1.45 1.82 -17.35
C ASN A 108 1.06 0.34 -17.42
N ASP A 109 1.73 -0.53 -16.65
CA ASP A 109 1.45 -1.97 -16.60
C ASP A 109 0.05 -2.27 -16.06
N ILE A 110 -0.44 -1.43 -15.14
CA ILE A 110 -1.78 -1.62 -14.56
C ILE A 110 -2.88 -0.78 -15.25
N ALA A 111 -2.53 0.20 -16.09
CA ALA A 111 -3.46 1.21 -16.61
C ALA A 111 -4.69 0.61 -17.30
N LEU A 112 -4.51 -0.40 -18.16
CA LEU A 112 -5.62 -1.09 -18.83
C LEU A 112 -6.57 -1.79 -17.86
N TYR A 113 -6.02 -2.35 -16.78
CA TYR A 113 -6.80 -3.00 -15.73
C TYR A 113 -7.58 -1.99 -14.89
N LEU A 114 -7.01 -0.78 -14.65
CA LEU A 114 -7.73 0.30 -13.98
C LEU A 114 -9.01 0.66 -14.72
N ASP A 115 -8.94 0.91 -16.03
CA ASP A 115 -10.10 1.24 -16.84
C ASP A 115 -11.14 0.12 -16.85
N LEU A 116 -10.67 -1.13 -16.92
CA LEU A 116 -11.54 -2.30 -16.89
C LEU A 116 -12.31 -2.41 -15.56
N ILE A 117 -11.62 -2.24 -14.43
CA ILE A 117 -12.24 -2.34 -13.11
C ILE A 117 -13.15 -1.14 -12.85
N ASP A 118 -12.69 0.08 -13.13
CA ASP A 118 -13.47 1.31 -12.96
C ASP A 118 -14.81 1.23 -13.71
N SER A 119 -14.82 0.64 -14.92
CA SER A 119 -16.04 0.49 -15.72
C SER A 119 -17.08 -0.48 -15.12
N ARG A 120 -16.68 -1.31 -14.17
CA ARG A 120 -17.51 -2.37 -13.56
C ARG A 120 -17.91 -2.07 -12.11
N GLN A 121 -17.40 -0.99 -11.53
CA GLN A 121 -17.62 -0.62 -10.14
C GLN A 121 -18.51 0.63 -10.04
N PRO A 122 -19.27 0.80 -8.95
CA PRO A 122 -20.07 2.00 -8.70
C PRO A 122 -19.25 3.28 -8.65
N HIS A 123 -17.98 3.16 -8.21
CA HIS A 123 -17.01 4.23 -8.11
C HIS A 123 -15.65 3.76 -8.64
N PRO A 124 -14.87 4.64 -9.26
CA PRO A 124 -13.52 4.30 -9.68
C PRO A 124 -12.62 3.99 -8.47
N LEU A 125 -11.58 3.22 -8.71
CA LEU A 125 -10.51 3.00 -7.74
C LEU A 125 -9.97 4.34 -7.22
N SER A 126 -9.80 4.44 -5.91
CA SER A 126 -9.25 5.62 -5.26
C SER A 126 -7.75 5.77 -5.55
N PHE A 127 -7.23 6.97 -5.28
CA PHE A 127 -5.80 7.26 -5.30
C PHE A 127 -4.99 6.22 -4.50
N PHE A 128 -5.46 5.89 -3.28
CA PHE A 128 -4.76 4.95 -2.41
C PHE A 128 -4.84 3.50 -2.89
N GLU A 129 -5.99 3.05 -3.42
CA GLU A 129 -6.14 1.71 -4.00
C GLU A 129 -5.21 1.50 -5.19
N VAL A 130 -5.08 2.51 -6.07
CA VAL A 130 -4.17 2.42 -7.22
C VAL A 130 -2.72 2.36 -6.77
N LEU A 131 -2.30 3.21 -5.84
CA LEU A 131 -0.93 3.16 -5.30
C LEU A 131 -0.61 1.85 -4.57
N THR A 132 -1.59 1.28 -3.87
CA THR A 132 -1.46 -0.04 -3.24
C THR A 132 -1.21 -1.13 -4.29
N ALA A 133 -2.00 -1.15 -5.37
CA ALA A 133 -1.79 -2.10 -6.47
C ALA A 133 -0.44 -1.89 -7.17
N MET A 134 -0.05 -0.63 -7.42
CA MET A 134 1.28 -0.31 -7.97
C MET A 134 2.40 -0.85 -7.09
N ALA A 135 2.30 -0.69 -5.76
CA ALA A 135 3.30 -1.23 -4.84
C ALA A 135 3.40 -2.76 -4.97
N PHE A 136 2.27 -3.45 -5.03
CA PHE A 136 2.25 -4.91 -5.16
C PHE A 136 2.88 -5.39 -6.47
N VAL A 137 2.57 -4.73 -7.59
CA VAL A 137 3.17 -5.03 -8.91
C VAL A 137 4.66 -4.73 -8.90
N ALA A 138 5.08 -3.54 -8.44
CA ALA A 138 6.49 -3.17 -8.37
C ALA A 138 7.31 -4.19 -7.55
N PHE A 139 6.77 -4.67 -6.43
CA PHE A 139 7.45 -5.65 -5.57
C PHE A 139 7.52 -7.06 -6.18
N ALA A 140 6.57 -7.41 -7.03
CA ALA A 140 6.61 -8.67 -7.78
C ALA A 140 7.62 -8.61 -8.94
N GLU A 141 7.69 -7.48 -9.64
CA GLU A 141 8.59 -7.28 -10.79
C GLU A 141 10.06 -7.06 -10.37
N PHE A 142 10.28 -6.29 -9.30
CA PHE A 142 11.59 -6.18 -8.67
C PHE A 142 11.68 -7.25 -7.59
N PRO A 143 12.23 -8.45 -7.87
CA PRO A 143 12.08 -9.59 -6.99
C PRO A 143 12.65 -9.29 -5.60
N ILE A 144 11.75 -8.88 -4.71
CA ILE A 144 12.03 -8.65 -3.30
C ILE A 144 11.97 -9.98 -2.53
N ASP A 145 12.64 -10.05 -1.40
CA ASP A 145 12.57 -11.20 -0.50
C ASP A 145 11.49 -11.03 0.56
N ILE A 146 11.10 -9.78 0.88
CA ILE A 146 10.07 -9.45 1.84
C ILE A 146 9.44 -8.08 1.58
N GLY A 147 8.10 -8.02 1.62
CA GLY A 147 7.31 -6.79 1.58
C GLY A 147 6.98 -6.28 2.98
N ILE A 148 7.16 -4.99 3.24
CA ILE A 148 6.84 -4.31 4.50
C ILE A 148 5.74 -3.29 4.18
N ILE A 149 4.51 -3.61 4.56
CA ILE A 149 3.32 -2.92 4.10
C ILE A 149 2.64 -2.20 5.26
N GLU A 150 2.58 -0.89 5.18
CA GLU A 150 1.89 -0.04 6.14
C GLU A 150 0.42 0.13 5.75
N VAL A 151 -0.49 -0.08 6.70
CA VAL A 151 -1.92 0.22 6.58
C VAL A 151 -2.12 1.74 6.44
N GLY A 152 -2.91 2.17 5.47
CA GLY A 152 -3.29 3.57 5.33
C GLY A 152 -4.21 4.02 6.45
N MET A 153 -5.39 3.39 6.57
CA MET A 153 -6.36 3.70 7.62
C MET A 153 -7.14 2.45 8.04
N GLY A 154 -7.44 2.37 9.33
CA GLY A 154 -8.22 1.27 9.89
C GLY A 154 -7.43 -0.03 9.89
N GLY A 155 -7.84 -0.98 9.08
CA GLY A 155 -7.22 -2.29 8.94
C GLY A 155 -8.13 -3.24 8.16
N GLU A 156 -9.28 -3.61 8.70
CA GLU A 156 -10.19 -4.61 8.15
C GLU A 156 -10.55 -4.36 6.68
N TRP A 157 -10.82 -3.11 6.31
CA TRP A 157 -11.21 -2.68 4.97
C TRP A 157 -10.17 -1.79 4.27
N ASP A 158 -8.97 -1.67 4.83
CA ASP A 158 -7.86 -0.97 4.16
C ASP A 158 -7.45 -1.70 2.89
N SER A 159 -7.14 -0.96 1.82
CA SER A 159 -6.76 -1.56 0.53
C SER A 159 -5.57 -2.52 0.64
N THR A 160 -4.71 -2.33 1.63
CA THR A 160 -3.60 -3.26 1.88
C THR A 160 -4.04 -4.60 2.45
N ASN A 161 -5.28 -4.72 2.95
CA ASN A 161 -5.77 -5.94 3.62
C ASN A 161 -6.18 -7.09 2.69
N VAL A 162 -5.90 -6.97 1.40
CA VAL A 162 -5.92 -8.08 0.43
C VAL A 162 -4.68 -8.99 0.52
N LEU A 163 -3.79 -8.70 1.46
CA LEU A 163 -2.61 -9.50 1.78
C LEU A 163 -2.96 -10.76 2.58
N SER A 164 -2.03 -11.74 2.50
CA SER A 164 -1.93 -12.86 3.44
C SER A 164 -0.55 -12.76 4.14
N PRO A 165 -0.41 -11.88 5.16
CA PRO A 165 0.89 -11.57 5.72
C PRO A 165 1.45 -12.73 6.56
N SER A 166 2.76 -12.95 6.50
CA SER A 166 3.46 -13.86 7.40
C SER A 166 3.52 -13.31 8.83
N VAL A 167 3.59 -11.98 8.95
CA VAL A 167 3.63 -11.27 10.25
C VAL A 167 2.67 -10.09 10.21
N SER A 168 1.82 -9.97 11.23
CA SER A 168 0.97 -8.79 11.48
C SER A 168 1.51 -8.04 12.70
N VAL A 169 1.83 -6.76 12.51
CA VAL A 169 2.36 -5.89 13.57
C VAL A 169 1.28 -4.87 13.95
N ILE A 170 0.95 -4.79 15.24
CA ILE A 170 0.02 -3.79 15.76
C ILE A 170 0.79 -2.80 16.64
N THR A 171 1.03 -1.62 16.11
CA THR A 171 1.63 -0.52 16.88
C THR A 171 0.62 0.10 17.84
N PRO A 172 1.03 0.96 18.80
CA PRO A 172 0.11 1.50 19.80
C PRO A 172 -1.18 2.08 19.21
N ILE A 173 -2.30 1.68 19.81
CA ILE A 173 -3.65 2.10 19.42
C ILE A 173 -4.11 3.24 20.35
N GLY A 174 -4.69 4.26 19.75
CA GLY A 174 -5.31 5.40 20.42
C GLY A 174 -6.50 5.93 19.64
N MET A 175 -7.13 6.97 20.14
CA MET A 175 -8.24 7.65 19.45
C MET A 175 -7.72 8.32 18.18
N ASP A 176 -8.24 7.89 17.02
CA ASP A 176 -7.91 8.44 15.70
C ASP A 176 -9.04 8.11 14.74
N HIS A 177 -9.30 8.98 13.78
CA HIS A 177 -10.32 8.80 12.74
C HIS A 177 -11.67 8.30 13.27
N ALA A 178 -12.14 8.83 14.41
CA ALA A 178 -13.34 8.36 15.12
C ALA A 178 -14.60 8.31 14.24
N ALA A 179 -14.71 9.20 13.25
CA ALA A 179 -15.83 9.22 12.31
C ALA A 179 -15.96 7.94 11.46
N TYR A 180 -14.87 7.17 11.32
CA TYR A 180 -14.82 5.96 10.49
C TYR A 180 -14.51 4.69 11.28
N LEU A 181 -13.71 4.79 12.35
CA LEU A 181 -13.19 3.63 13.07
C LEU A 181 -13.94 3.32 14.35
N GLY A 182 -14.76 4.24 14.84
CA GLY A 182 -15.51 4.10 16.09
C GLY A 182 -15.14 5.15 17.15
N ASN A 183 -15.98 5.23 18.16
CA ASN A 183 -15.91 6.26 19.22
C ASN A 183 -15.15 5.79 20.47
N THR A 184 -14.65 4.56 20.48
CA THR A 184 -13.87 3.98 21.57
C THR A 184 -12.59 3.36 21.08
N VAL A 185 -11.58 3.26 21.94
CA VAL A 185 -10.30 2.61 21.61
C VAL A 185 -10.51 1.14 21.24
N GLU A 186 -11.50 0.49 21.88
CA GLU A 186 -11.85 -0.91 21.64
C GLU A 186 -12.43 -1.13 20.23
N GLU A 187 -13.28 -0.22 19.75
CA GLU A 187 -13.84 -0.27 18.40
C GLU A 187 -12.73 -0.06 17.37
N ILE A 188 -11.88 0.94 17.58
CA ILE A 188 -10.70 1.21 16.74
C ILE A 188 -9.75 0.02 16.72
N ALA A 189 -9.50 -0.61 17.87
CA ALA A 189 -8.65 -1.79 17.98
C ALA A 189 -9.21 -2.98 17.18
N ARG A 190 -10.51 -3.22 17.21
CA ARG A 190 -11.17 -4.27 16.42
C ARG A 190 -10.96 -4.07 14.92
N THR A 191 -11.21 -2.85 14.41
CA THR A 191 -11.02 -2.53 13.00
C THR A 191 -9.55 -2.70 12.59
N LYS A 192 -8.61 -2.26 13.44
CA LYS A 192 -7.17 -2.42 13.17
C LYS A 192 -6.73 -3.87 13.23
N ALA A 193 -7.27 -4.67 14.13
CA ALA A 193 -6.99 -6.10 14.25
C ALA A 193 -7.46 -6.92 13.03
N GLY A 194 -8.29 -6.35 12.15
CA GLY A 194 -8.72 -6.99 10.90
C GLY A 194 -7.58 -7.34 9.93
N ILE A 195 -6.36 -6.84 10.15
CA ILE A 195 -5.16 -7.23 9.38
C ILE A 195 -4.57 -8.57 9.83
N ILE A 196 -4.96 -9.06 11.00
CA ILE A 196 -4.48 -10.33 11.54
C ILE A 196 -5.16 -11.48 10.79
N LYS A 197 -4.37 -12.34 10.17
CA LYS A 197 -4.87 -13.52 9.45
C LYS A 197 -4.53 -14.79 10.23
N PRO A 198 -5.29 -15.90 10.04
CA PRO A 198 -5.10 -17.13 10.81
C PRO A 198 -3.67 -17.68 10.80
N GLU A 199 -2.97 -17.55 9.66
CA GLU A 199 -1.61 -18.05 9.46
C GLU A 199 -0.52 -17.03 9.84
N SER A 200 -0.90 -15.84 10.32
CA SER A 200 0.02 -14.73 10.60
C SER A 200 0.57 -14.81 12.03
N HIS A 201 1.87 -14.59 12.18
CA HIS A 201 2.44 -14.29 13.49
C HIS A 201 2.07 -12.86 13.90
N VAL A 202 1.67 -12.66 15.17
CA VAL A 202 1.23 -11.35 15.67
C VAL A 202 2.26 -10.77 16.63
N VAL A 203 2.61 -9.51 16.43
CA VAL A 203 3.54 -8.74 17.26
C VAL A 203 2.91 -7.42 17.70
#